data_432eb201571b2cf0ddf1ff174fab9cb6
#
_entry.id   432eb201571b2cf0ddf1ff174fab9cb6
#
_cell.length_a   1.000
_cell.length_b   1.000
_cell.length_c   1.000
_cell.angle_alpha   90.00
_cell.angle_beta   90.00
_cell.angle_gamma   90.00
#
_symmetry.space_group_name_H-M   'P 1'
#
loop_
_entity.id
_entity.type
_entity.pdbx_description
1 polymer ?
#
loop_
_entity_poly.entity_id
_entity_poly.type
_entity_poly.pdbx_seq_one_letter_code
_entity_poly.pdbx_strand_id
1 'polypeptide(L)'
;MFRSYFITRTFFFLALFLSISTAGQAQWPYNPNADGDTLIGAGDVLSLLTLYGSLWDDEGTLGIQSGGTGAESAAAARDSLGLSFISDSTTVQGINTYVWTWVEDDFRVTGQMAQGRNVTASGSFASAMGDANDASGNYSHATNRNTTASGTCSSAMGEGSDASGTAAHAQGMFTDATGTTSHAQGYNTKALANYAHSEGYGSQAMNTAAHAEGWNTIASGLFSHASNRNTIASATCAHAVGEGTQATADAAASEGFNTTASGFAGHAEGYETTASAYASSAGGYYSVADQAYQTAIGKYNLAEQSGVLFSVGNGTAIDTRSDALQIHEDGHAVLAGNLEFNGISLQDTLTSLHDRITVLELALESILSEMTSPSND
;
A
#
# COMPACT_ATOMS: atom_id res chain seq x y z
N MET A 1 -22.81 -5.56 33.61
CA MET A 1 -23.33 -4.18 33.61
C MET A 1 -24.60 -4.01 32.76
N PHE A 2 -25.12 -5.04 32.11
CA PHE A 2 -26.31 -4.98 31.24
C PHE A 2 -27.63 -5.43 31.91
N ARG A 3 -27.60 -6.00 33.11
CA ARG A 3 -28.83 -6.41 33.81
C ARG A 3 -29.56 -5.29 34.60
N SER A 4 -28.92 -4.17 34.85
CA SER A 4 -29.51 -3.07 35.61
C SER A 4 -30.35 -2.09 34.77
N TYR A 5 -30.16 -2.06 33.46
CA TYR A 5 -30.85 -1.12 32.57
C TYR A 5 -32.26 -1.58 32.15
N PHE A 6 -32.52 -2.88 32.16
CA PHE A 6 -33.83 -3.42 31.77
C PHE A 6 -34.89 -3.26 32.86
N ILE A 7 -34.50 -3.35 34.12
CA ILE A 7 -35.44 -3.21 35.27
C ILE A 7 -35.86 -1.76 35.44
N THR A 8 -35.04 -0.78 35.13
CA THR A 8 -35.35 0.66 35.30
C THR A 8 -36.33 1.18 34.22
N ARG A 9 -36.33 0.64 33.02
CA ARG A 9 -37.29 1.03 31.96
C ARG A 9 -38.66 0.44 32.17
N THR A 10 -38.79 -0.75 32.69
CA THR A 10 -40.09 -1.38 32.98
C THR A 10 -40.79 -0.66 34.14
N PHE A 11 -40.08 -0.17 35.14
CA PHE A 11 -40.64 0.65 36.22
C PHE A 11 -41.02 2.07 35.78
N PHE A 12 -40.34 2.66 34.81
CA PHE A 12 -40.67 4.00 34.31
C PHE A 12 -41.98 4.00 33.49
N PHE A 13 -42.28 2.96 32.74
CA PHE A 13 -43.56 2.81 32.04
C PHE A 13 -44.70 2.54 33.02
N LEU A 14 -44.49 1.80 34.08
CA LEU A 14 -45.52 1.57 35.10
C LEU A 14 -45.81 2.84 35.96
N ALA A 15 -44.79 3.66 36.24
CA ALA A 15 -44.92 4.91 36.98
C ALA A 15 -45.56 6.03 36.14
N LEU A 16 -45.38 6.04 34.82
CA LEU A 16 -46.02 7.01 33.93
C LEU A 16 -47.53 6.78 33.78
N PHE A 17 -47.98 5.54 33.95
CA PHE A 17 -49.42 5.22 33.94
C PHE A 17 -50.17 5.62 35.26
N LEU A 18 -49.47 5.80 36.37
CA LEU A 18 -50.05 6.18 37.66
C LEU A 18 -50.13 7.71 37.86
N SER A 19 -49.50 8.52 37.02
CA SER A 19 -49.48 10.00 37.23
C SER A 19 -50.41 10.79 36.34
N ILE A 20 -51.28 10.16 35.54
CA ILE A 20 -52.31 10.85 34.71
C ILE A 20 -53.70 10.61 35.28
N SER A 21 -53.94 11.06 36.48
CA SER A 21 -55.32 11.03 37.05
C SER A 21 -55.73 12.34 37.68
N THR A 22 -55.63 13.47 36.97
CA THR A 22 -56.48 14.64 37.27
C THR A 22 -56.49 15.61 36.08
N ALA A 23 -57.24 15.35 35.02
CA ALA A 23 -57.94 16.37 34.22
C ALA A 23 -58.64 15.72 33.00
N GLY A 24 -59.91 15.72 33.00
CA GLY A 24 -60.73 15.48 31.82
C GLY A 24 -61.21 14.02 31.72
N GLN A 25 -62.52 13.83 31.77
CA GLN A 25 -63.22 12.55 31.56
C GLN A 25 -62.98 12.03 30.13
N ALA A 26 -61.86 11.38 29.93
CA ALA A 26 -61.74 10.37 28.89
C ALA A 26 -62.40 9.10 29.47
N GLN A 27 -63.51 8.69 28.94
CA GLN A 27 -64.16 7.43 29.26
C GLN A 27 -63.25 6.31 28.77
N TRP A 28 -62.43 5.81 29.68
CA TRP A 28 -61.62 4.62 29.38
C TRP A 28 -62.59 3.44 29.20
N PRO A 29 -62.50 2.63 28.16
CA PRO A 29 -63.38 1.47 27.94
C PRO A 29 -63.19 0.39 29.00
N TYR A 30 -62.21 0.57 29.91
CA TYR A 30 -61.91 -0.33 31.00
C TYR A 30 -61.96 0.38 32.36
N ASN A 31 -62.72 -0.16 33.30
CA ASN A 31 -62.72 0.28 34.69
C ASN A 31 -61.68 -0.56 35.48
N PRO A 32 -60.56 0.02 35.94
CA PRO A 32 -59.54 -0.71 36.67
C PRO A 32 -59.98 -1.25 38.02
N ASN A 33 -61.16 -0.96 38.50
CA ASN A 33 -61.81 -1.45 39.68
C ASN A 33 -63.25 -1.93 39.27
N ALA A 34 -63.29 -3.04 38.55
CA ALA A 34 -64.52 -3.51 37.91
C ALA A 34 -65.50 -4.12 38.94
N ASP A 35 -65.01 -4.61 40.06
CA ASP A 35 -65.85 -5.19 41.15
C ASP A 35 -66.32 -4.16 42.17
N GLY A 36 -65.83 -2.88 42.10
CA GLY A 36 -66.29 -1.79 42.91
C GLY A 36 -65.78 -1.79 44.35
N ASP A 37 -64.78 -2.60 44.65
CA ASP A 37 -64.09 -2.56 45.95
C ASP A 37 -63.04 -1.42 45.99
N THR A 38 -62.32 -1.25 47.08
CA THR A 38 -61.36 -0.14 47.26
C THR A 38 -59.91 -0.49 46.82
N LEU A 39 -59.70 -1.66 46.28
CA LEU A 39 -58.37 -2.18 45.92
C LEU A 39 -58.37 -2.78 44.51
N ILE A 40 -57.32 -2.49 43.75
CA ILE A 40 -57.09 -3.19 42.46
C ILE A 40 -56.58 -4.59 42.80
N GLY A 41 -57.43 -5.59 42.78
CA GLY A 41 -57.14 -6.96 43.14
C GLY A 41 -56.81 -7.86 41.93
N ALA A 42 -56.63 -9.14 42.22
CA ALA A 42 -56.33 -10.15 41.18
C ALA A 42 -57.51 -10.29 40.17
N GLY A 43 -58.76 -10.03 40.58
CA GLY A 43 -59.94 -10.04 39.72
C GLY A 43 -59.93 -8.95 38.68
N ASP A 44 -59.51 -7.75 39.07
CA ASP A 44 -59.39 -6.60 38.16
C ASP A 44 -58.26 -6.81 37.14
N VAL A 45 -57.14 -7.37 37.61
CA VAL A 45 -56.04 -7.74 36.72
C VAL A 45 -56.45 -8.82 35.74
N LEU A 46 -57.23 -9.83 36.18
CA LEU A 46 -57.73 -10.91 35.33
C LEU A 46 -58.73 -10.36 34.29
N SER A 47 -59.55 -9.39 34.66
CA SER A 47 -60.53 -8.72 33.75
C SER A 47 -59.77 -7.92 32.69
N LEU A 48 -58.69 -7.21 33.10
CA LEU A 48 -57.79 -6.54 32.19
C LEU A 48 -57.10 -7.47 31.22
N LEU A 49 -56.56 -8.60 31.72
CA LEU A 49 -55.88 -9.60 30.90
C LEU A 49 -56.88 -10.26 29.94
N THR A 50 -58.14 -10.48 30.34
CA THR A 50 -59.18 -11.04 29.47
C THR A 50 -59.52 -10.06 28.34
N LEU A 51 -59.60 -8.75 28.66
CA LEU A 51 -59.78 -7.73 27.64
C LEU A 51 -58.60 -7.67 26.67
N TYR A 52 -57.37 -7.75 27.17
CA TYR A 52 -56.16 -7.83 26.34
C TYR A 52 -56.18 -9.09 25.48
N GLY A 53 -56.53 -10.23 26.02
CA GLY A 53 -56.64 -11.50 25.28
C GLY A 53 -57.66 -11.47 24.13
N SER A 54 -58.71 -10.63 24.25
CA SER A 54 -59.70 -10.46 23.17
C SER A 54 -59.23 -9.55 22.03
N LEU A 55 -58.11 -8.84 22.21
CA LEU A 55 -57.53 -7.98 21.19
C LEU A 55 -56.56 -8.71 20.25
N TRP A 56 -56.20 -9.98 20.60
CA TRP A 56 -55.32 -10.78 19.81
C TRP A 56 -56.13 -11.59 18.77
N ASP A 57 -55.58 -11.74 17.57
CA ASP A 57 -56.17 -12.61 16.56
C ASP A 57 -55.92 -14.10 16.91
N ASP A 58 -56.56 -15.01 16.17
CA ASP A 58 -56.49 -16.45 16.39
C ASP A 58 -55.04 -17.02 16.20
N GLU A 59 -54.12 -16.22 15.66
CA GLU A 59 -52.72 -16.56 15.46
C GLU A 59 -51.81 -15.97 16.58
N GLY A 60 -52.38 -15.32 17.61
CA GLY A 60 -51.64 -14.78 18.75
C GLY A 60 -50.97 -13.46 18.50
N THR A 61 -51.36 -12.72 17.47
CA THR A 61 -50.88 -11.40 17.14
C THR A 61 -51.89 -10.30 17.51
N LEU A 62 -51.41 -9.15 17.96
CA LEU A 62 -52.27 -7.97 18.22
C LEU A 62 -52.70 -7.40 16.89
N GLY A 63 -53.99 -7.38 16.58
CA GLY A 63 -54.52 -6.80 15.36
C GLY A 63 -54.16 -5.30 15.24
N ILE A 64 -53.80 -4.86 14.02
CA ILE A 64 -53.38 -3.47 13.74
C ILE A 64 -54.41 -2.46 14.26
N GLN A 65 -55.71 -2.77 14.17
CA GLN A 65 -56.80 -1.93 14.65
C GLN A 65 -56.81 -1.79 16.18
N SER A 66 -56.28 -2.75 16.90
CA SER A 66 -56.19 -2.78 18.37
C SER A 66 -54.89 -2.20 18.90
N GLY A 67 -53.94 -1.92 18.04
CA GLY A 67 -52.58 -1.48 18.40
C GLY A 67 -52.42 -0.01 18.78
N GLY A 68 -53.49 0.73 18.92
CA GLY A 68 -53.45 2.15 19.37
C GLY A 68 -53.02 3.16 18.30
N THR A 69 -52.76 2.73 17.06
CA THR A 69 -52.41 3.61 15.94
C THR A 69 -53.61 4.21 15.24
N GLY A 70 -54.83 3.68 15.50
CA GLY A 70 -56.07 4.06 14.81
C GLY A 70 -56.06 3.68 13.31
N ALA A 71 -55.19 2.81 12.89
CA ALA A 71 -54.98 2.47 11.49
C ALA A 71 -55.65 1.12 11.13
N GLU A 72 -56.24 1.05 9.94
CA GLU A 72 -56.84 -0.17 9.40
C GLU A 72 -55.92 -1.02 8.53
N SER A 73 -54.67 -0.58 8.35
CA SER A 73 -53.66 -1.29 7.59
C SER A 73 -52.28 -1.05 8.15
N ALA A 74 -51.34 -1.95 7.83
CA ALA A 74 -49.94 -1.80 8.22
C ALA A 74 -49.29 -0.50 7.66
N ALA A 75 -49.69 -0.08 6.46
CA ALA A 75 -49.23 1.17 5.87
C ALA A 75 -49.77 2.41 6.67
N ALA A 76 -51.07 2.45 6.96
CA ALA A 76 -51.65 3.55 7.75
C ALA A 76 -51.12 3.56 9.20
N ALA A 77 -50.81 2.40 9.79
CA ALA A 77 -50.18 2.32 11.10
C ALA A 77 -48.75 2.91 11.11
N ARG A 78 -47.99 2.65 10.09
CA ARG A 78 -46.65 3.26 9.92
C ARG A 78 -46.73 4.78 9.79
N ASP A 79 -47.66 5.26 8.97
CA ASP A 79 -47.90 6.72 8.77
C ASP A 79 -48.31 7.42 10.08
N SER A 80 -49.21 6.78 10.84
CA SER A 80 -49.64 7.30 12.17
C SER A 80 -48.51 7.37 13.20
N LEU A 81 -47.51 6.46 13.07
CA LEU A 81 -46.32 6.42 13.93
C LEU A 81 -45.16 7.30 13.39
N GLY A 82 -45.36 8.01 12.27
CA GLY A 82 -44.31 8.79 11.64
C GLY A 82 -43.23 7.91 11.00
N LEU A 83 -43.51 6.65 10.71
CA LEU A 83 -42.61 5.66 10.12
C LEU A 83 -42.83 5.49 8.61
N SER A 84 -43.40 6.50 7.96
CA SER A 84 -43.68 6.48 6.51
C SER A 84 -42.44 6.28 5.63
N PHE A 85 -41.26 6.49 6.20
CA PHE A 85 -40.01 6.18 5.55
C PHE A 85 -39.66 4.66 5.52
N ILE A 86 -40.37 3.83 6.30
CA ILE A 86 -40.23 2.36 6.28
C ILE A 86 -41.30 1.84 5.31
N SER A 87 -40.99 1.87 4.01
CA SER A 87 -41.93 1.30 3.02
C SER A 87 -41.65 -0.20 2.82
N ASP A 88 -42.76 -1.00 2.80
CA ASP A 88 -42.72 -2.30 2.18
C ASP A 88 -42.36 -2.13 0.69
N SER A 89 -41.17 -2.51 0.32
CA SER A 89 -40.67 -2.75 -1.05
C SER A 89 -41.47 -2.10 -2.19
N THR A 90 -41.71 -0.81 -2.16
CA THR A 90 -42.13 -0.08 -3.34
C THR A 90 -41.11 0.99 -3.65
N THR A 91 -40.50 0.80 -4.80
CA THR A 91 -39.57 1.65 -5.52
C THR A 91 -39.86 3.13 -5.28
N VAL A 92 -39.10 3.79 -4.44
CA VAL A 92 -38.90 5.22 -4.56
C VAL A 92 -37.99 5.36 -5.79
N GLN A 93 -38.50 6.00 -6.86
CA GLN A 93 -37.75 6.18 -8.09
C GLN A 93 -36.36 6.76 -7.78
N GLY A 94 -35.29 5.96 -8.03
CA GLY A 94 -33.91 6.38 -7.92
C GLY A 94 -33.16 6.00 -6.65
N ILE A 95 -33.77 5.27 -5.70
CA ILE A 95 -33.07 4.78 -4.51
C ILE A 95 -33.32 3.28 -4.40
N ASN A 96 -32.24 2.53 -4.41
CA ASN A 96 -32.29 1.07 -4.24
C ASN A 96 -32.93 0.70 -2.90
N THR A 97 -33.85 -0.23 -2.94
CA THR A 97 -34.68 -0.65 -1.81
C THR A 97 -33.82 -1.29 -0.72
N TYR A 98 -33.81 -0.69 0.47
CA TYR A 98 -33.25 -1.31 1.66
C TYR A 98 -34.32 -2.14 2.33
N VAL A 99 -34.12 -3.45 2.48
CA VAL A 99 -34.94 -4.30 3.32
C VAL A 99 -34.22 -4.49 4.64
N TRP A 100 -34.71 -3.84 5.69
CA TRP A 100 -34.26 -4.03 7.06
C TRP A 100 -35.05 -5.19 7.67
N THR A 101 -34.43 -6.30 7.93
CA THR A 101 -35.04 -7.41 8.64
C THR A 101 -34.29 -7.69 9.93
N TRP A 102 -35.00 -7.72 11.04
CA TRP A 102 -34.50 -8.25 12.31
C TRP A 102 -34.80 -9.75 12.34
N VAL A 103 -33.77 -10.56 12.40
CA VAL A 103 -33.88 -11.99 12.55
C VAL A 103 -32.99 -12.39 13.75
N GLU A 104 -33.63 -12.82 14.85
CA GLU A 104 -32.97 -13.39 16.02
C GLU A 104 -31.71 -12.61 16.47
N ASP A 105 -31.92 -11.36 16.95
CA ASP A 105 -30.88 -10.43 17.43
C ASP A 105 -29.89 -9.89 16.39
N ASP A 106 -29.97 -10.27 15.12
CA ASP A 106 -29.10 -9.78 14.05
C ASP A 106 -29.78 -8.73 13.17
N PHE A 107 -29.03 -7.65 12.88
CA PHE A 107 -29.41 -6.65 11.89
C PHE A 107 -28.94 -7.10 10.50
N ARG A 108 -29.86 -7.37 9.58
CA ARG A 108 -29.54 -7.86 8.23
C ARG A 108 -29.96 -6.87 7.14
N VAL A 109 -29.01 -6.45 6.31
CA VAL A 109 -29.28 -5.74 5.05
C VAL A 109 -29.12 -6.72 3.90
N THR A 110 -30.16 -6.88 3.08
CA THR A 110 -30.09 -7.68 1.86
C THR A 110 -30.13 -6.75 0.65
N GLY A 111 -29.06 -6.71 -0.16
CA GLY A 111 -28.95 -5.84 -1.33
C GLY A 111 -27.86 -4.77 -1.21
N GLN A 112 -28.10 -3.61 -1.81
CA GLN A 112 -27.19 -2.46 -1.73
C GLN A 112 -27.40 -1.69 -0.42
N MET A 113 -26.31 -1.11 0.09
CA MET A 113 -26.36 -0.22 1.27
C MET A 113 -25.76 1.15 0.94
N ALA A 114 -26.54 2.21 1.05
CA ALA A 114 -26.05 3.58 0.96
C ALA A 114 -26.43 4.34 2.25
N GLN A 115 -25.42 4.87 2.95
CA GLN A 115 -25.62 5.59 4.21
C GLN A 115 -24.78 6.86 4.24
N GLY A 116 -25.44 8.02 4.27
CA GLY A 116 -24.77 9.30 4.35
C GLY A 116 -25.30 10.34 3.40
N ARG A 117 -24.50 11.36 3.09
CA ARG A 117 -24.88 12.46 2.21
C ARG A 117 -24.30 12.25 0.80
N ASN A 118 -25.12 12.40 -0.24
CA ASN A 118 -24.71 12.24 -1.65
C ASN A 118 -24.02 10.90 -1.94
N VAL A 119 -24.50 9.82 -1.33
CA VAL A 119 -23.92 8.49 -1.42
C VAL A 119 -24.68 7.66 -2.42
N THR A 120 -24.00 6.94 -3.29
CA THR A 120 -24.58 6.05 -4.30
C THR A 120 -24.04 4.65 -4.14
N ALA A 121 -24.92 3.64 -3.99
CA ALA A 121 -24.59 2.24 -4.09
C ALA A 121 -25.42 1.63 -5.22
N SER A 122 -24.87 1.48 -6.42
CA SER A 122 -25.60 1.02 -7.60
C SER A 122 -25.19 -0.39 -8.07
N GLY A 123 -24.02 -0.88 -7.65
CA GLY A 123 -23.59 -2.24 -7.92
C GLY A 123 -24.37 -3.28 -7.10
N SER A 124 -24.54 -4.49 -7.62
CA SER A 124 -25.18 -5.59 -6.87
C SER A 124 -24.36 -5.89 -5.60
N PHE A 125 -25.04 -5.90 -4.44
CA PHE A 125 -24.41 -6.08 -3.12
C PHE A 125 -23.32 -5.04 -2.79
N ALA A 126 -23.40 -3.85 -3.40
CA ALA A 126 -22.49 -2.77 -3.12
C ALA A 126 -22.81 -2.08 -1.79
N SER A 127 -21.81 -1.49 -1.15
CA SER A 127 -21.94 -0.72 0.08
C SER A 127 -21.23 0.61 -0.02
N ALA A 128 -21.94 1.72 0.22
CA ALA A 128 -21.38 3.06 0.21
C ALA A 128 -21.77 3.82 1.48
N MET A 129 -20.79 4.36 2.24
CA MET A 129 -21.05 5.04 3.50
C MET A 129 -20.21 6.30 3.65
N GLY A 130 -20.82 7.41 4.11
CA GLY A 130 -20.15 8.67 4.42
C GLY A 130 -20.64 9.86 3.60
N ASP A 131 -19.75 10.56 2.87
CA ASP A 131 -20.10 11.74 2.10
C ASP A 131 -19.56 11.69 0.68
N ALA A 132 -20.46 11.85 -0.31
CA ALA A 132 -20.15 11.87 -1.74
C ALA A 132 -19.41 10.61 -2.25
N ASN A 133 -19.77 9.43 -1.74
CA ASN A 133 -19.15 8.15 -2.13
C ASN A 133 -19.99 7.44 -3.19
N ASP A 134 -19.30 6.74 -4.11
CA ASP A 134 -19.91 5.93 -5.17
C ASP A 134 -19.39 4.50 -5.13
N ALA A 135 -20.27 3.53 -4.88
CA ALA A 135 -20.02 2.11 -4.98
C ALA A 135 -20.83 1.53 -6.16
N SER A 136 -20.34 1.69 -7.37
CA SER A 136 -21.00 1.27 -8.60
C SER A 136 -20.58 -0.12 -9.09
N GLY A 137 -19.48 -0.66 -8.63
CA GLY A 137 -19.05 -2.03 -8.90
C GLY A 137 -19.89 -3.06 -8.15
N ASN A 138 -20.10 -4.25 -8.72
CA ASN A 138 -20.72 -5.37 -8.01
C ASN A 138 -19.83 -5.79 -6.83
N TYR A 139 -20.43 -6.01 -5.64
CA TYR A 139 -19.74 -6.37 -4.41
C TYR A 139 -18.68 -5.33 -3.98
N SER A 140 -18.82 -4.07 -4.44
CA SER A 140 -17.89 -3.00 -4.13
C SER A 140 -18.19 -2.32 -2.80
N HIS A 141 -17.15 -1.67 -2.23
CA HIS A 141 -17.25 -0.97 -0.96
C HIS A 141 -16.58 0.42 -1.05
N ALA A 142 -17.34 1.49 -0.78
CA ALA A 142 -16.85 2.87 -0.79
C ALA A 142 -17.17 3.57 0.53
N THR A 143 -16.15 4.06 1.26
CA THR A 143 -16.37 4.69 2.58
C THR A 143 -15.54 5.95 2.79
N ASN A 144 -16.03 6.78 3.66
CA ASN A 144 -15.54 8.06 4.17
C ASN A 144 -15.94 9.24 3.27
N ARG A 145 -15.07 9.85 2.46
CA ARG A 145 -15.39 11.05 1.71
C ARG A 145 -14.88 11.04 0.27
N ASN A 146 -15.79 11.27 -0.68
CA ASN A 146 -15.47 11.41 -2.10
C ASN A 146 -14.66 10.20 -2.66
N THR A 147 -15.06 8.99 -2.25
CA THR A 147 -14.43 7.75 -2.71
C THR A 147 -15.26 7.09 -3.80
N THR A 148 -14.58 6.44 -4.75
CA THR A 148 -15.21 5.71 -5.86
C THR A 148 -14.73 4.26 -5.88
N ALA A 149 -15.66 3.30 -5.77
CA ALA A 149 -15.40 1.88 -5.93
C ALA A 149 -16.22 1.35 -7.11
N SER A 150 -15.66 1.45 -8.31
CA SER A 150 -16.36 1.10 -9.56
C SER A 150 -15.99 -0.28 -10.12
N GLY A 151 -14.89 -0.87 -9.66
CA GLY A 151 -14.52 -2.23 -10.03
C GLY A 151 -15.35 -3.30 -9.31
N THR A 152 -15.54 -4.45 -9.93
CA THR A 152 -16.17 -5.61 -9.26
C THR A 152 -15.29 -6.06 -8.08
N CYS A 153 -15.88 -6.28 -6.91
CA CYS A 153 -15.18 -6.61 -5.66
C CYS A 153 -14.14 -5.56 -5.22
N SER A 154 -14.22 -4.32 -5.70
CA SER A 154 -13.30 -3.27 -5.33
C SER A 154 -13.62 -2.61 -3.99
N SER A 155 -12.61 -2.02 -3.35
CA SER A 155 -12.76 -1.31 -2.08
C SER A 155 -12.01 0.02 -2.13
N ALA A 156 -12.73 1.14 -1.87
CA ALA A 156 -12.18 2.48 -1.80
C ALA A 156 -12.48 3.11 -0.44
N MET A 157 -11.44 3.49 0.30
CA MET A 157 -11.56 4.02 1.66
C MET A 157 -10.68 5.25 1.85
N GLY A 158 -11.23 6.26 2.57
CA GLY A 158 -10.49 7.48 2.92
C GLY A 158 -11.04 8.72 2.23
N GLU A 159 -10.20 9.54 1.64
CA GLU A 159 -10.63 10.76 0.96
C GLU A 159 -10.14 10.82 -0.48
N GLY A 160 -11.05 10.96 -1.43
CA GLY A 160 -10.73 11.10 -2.85
C GLY A 160 -10.03 9.86 -3.44
N SER A 161 -10.25 8.68 -2.87
CA SER A 161 -9.64 7.43 -3.33
C SER A 161 -10.52 6.75 -4.37
N ASP A 162 -9.88 6.17 -5.40
CA ASP A 162 -10.53 5.48 -6.52
C ASP A 162 -10.05 4.03 -6.64
N ALA A 163 -10.98 3.08 -6.60
CA ALA A 163 -10.74 1.67 -6.84
C ALA A 163 -11.57 1.20 -8.03
N SER A 164 -11.06 1.39 -9.24
CA SER A 164 -11.76 1.08 -10.49
C SER A 164 -11.38 -0.29 -11.10
N GLY A 165 -10.28 -0.88 -10.68
CA GLY A 165 -9.91 -2.23 -11.09
C GLY A 165 -10.76 -3.32 -10.43
N THR A 166 -10.93 -4.47 -11.08
CA THR A 166 -11.55 -5.65 -10.47
C THR A 166 -10.71 -6.12 -9.28
N ALA A 167 -11.34 -6.31 -8.12
CA ALA A 167 -10.69 -6.66 -6.85
C ALA A 167 -9.59 -5.67 -6.43
N ALA A 168 -9.67 -4.42 -6.89
CA ALA A 168 -8.74 -3.37 -6.52
C ALA A 168 -9.02 -2.82 -5.12
N HIS A 169 -7.97 -2.37 -4.44
CA HIS A 169 -8.04 -1.78 -3.12
C HIS A 169 -7.33 -0.43 -3.08
N ALA A 170 -8.07 0.65 -2.78
CA ALA A 170 -7.53 2.00 -2.63
C ALA A 170 -7.82 2.51 -1.22
N GLN A 171 -6.79 2.81 -0.43
CA GLN A 171 -6.93 3.24 0.95
C GLN A 171 -6.05 4.45 1.28
N GLY A 172 -6.65 5.52 1.74
CA GLY A 172 -5.90 6.71 2.18
C GLY A 172 -6.47 7.99 1.63
N MET A 173 -5.61 8.90 1.15
CA MET A 173 -6.03 10.16 0.58
C MET A 173 -5.49 10.31 -0.85
N PHE A 174 -6.40 10.49 -1.82
CA PHE A 174 -6.07 10.61 -3.25
C PHE A 174 -5.32 9.40 -3.80
N THR A 175 -5.74 8.19 -3.42
CA THR A 175 -5.12 6.94 -3.88
C THR A 175 -5.90 6.37 -5.06
N ASP A 176 -5.20 5.91 -6.09
CA ASP A 176 -5.78 5.34 -7.30
C ASP A 176 -5.36 3.87 -7.48
N ALA A 177 -6.30 2.93 -7.44
CA ALA A 177 -6.09 1.52 -7.72
C ALA A 177 -6.91 1.12 -8.96
N THR A 178 -6.32 1.25 -10.15
CA THR A 178 -7.04 1.07 -11.42
C THR A 178 -6.80 -0.28 -12.09
N GLY A 179 -5.71 -0.95 -11.76
CA GLY A 179 -5.42 -2.29 -12.28
C GLY A 179 -6.24 -3.39 -11.61
N THR A 180 -6.43 -4.50 -12.29
CA THR A 180 -7.03 -5.70 -11.69
C THR A 180 -6.15 -6.20 -10.53
N THR A 181 -6.77 -6.43 -9.35
CA THR A 181 -6.08 -6.87 -8.13
C THR A 181 -4.93 -5.94 -7.73
N SER A 182 -5.06 -4.65 -8.04
CA SER A 182 -4.09 -3.62 -7.64
C SER A 182 -4.36 -3.11 -6.23
N HIS A 183 -3.31 -2.61 -5.57
CA HIS A 183 -3.39 -2.05 -4.23
C HIS A 183 -2.68 -0.69 -4.17
N ALA A 184 -3.39 0.36 -3.76
CA ALA A 184 -2.85 1.69 -3.53
C ALA A 184 -3.15 2.15 -2.10
N GLN A 185 -2.13 2.46 -1.31
CA GLN A 185 -2.27 2.86 0.10
C GLN A 185 -1.42 4.07 0.45
N GLY A 186 -1.99 5.05 1.17
CA GLY A 186 -1.26 6.19 1.69
C GLY A 186 -1.76 7.54 1.18
N TYR A 187 -0.87 8.40 0.70
CA TYR A 187 -1.20 9.72 0.18
C TYR A 187 -0.75 9.87 -1.28
N ASN A 188 -1.69 10.16 -2.18
CA ASN A 188 -1.42 10.38 -3.61
C ASN A 188 -0.64 9.23 -4.27
N THR A 189 -0.95 7.99 -3.88
CA THR A 189 -0.33 6.80 -4.44
C THR A 189 -1.14 6.25 -5.61
N LYS A 190 -0.46 5.61 -6.57
CA LYS A 190 -1.08 5.12 -7.79
C LYS A 190 -0.64 3.70 -8.13
N ALA A 191 -1.58 2.77 -8.16
CA ALA A 191 -1.39 1.39 -8.62
C ALA A 191 -2.19 1.19 -9.92
N LEU A 192 -1.57 1.51 -11.06
CA LEU A 192 -2.29 1.73 -12.33
C LEU A 192 -2.44 0.47 -13.19
N ALA A 193 -1.64 -0.55 -12.98
CA ALA A 193 -1.66 -1.77 -13.78
C ALA A 193 -2.05 -3.00 -12.96
N ASN A 194 -2.31 -4.12 -13.64
CA ASN A 194 -2.70 -5.36 -12.99
C ASN A 194 -1.64 -5.84 -11.99
N TYR A 195 -2.10 -6.27 -10.81
CA TYR A 195 -1.23 -6.75 -9.71
C TYR A 195 -0.22 -5.71 -9.20
N ALA A 196 -0.38 -4.44 -9.57
CA ALA A 196 0.49 -3.37 -9.10
C ALA A 196 0.23 -3.04 -7.63
N HIS A 197 1.28 -2.74 -6.89
CA HIS A 197 1.22 -2.32 -5.50
C HIS A 197 1.94 -0.98 -5.32
N SER A 198 1.25 -0.01 -4.72
CA SER A 198 1.83 1.30 -4.41
C SER A 198 1.49 1.74 -3.01
N GLU A 199 2.50 2.08 -2.18
CA GLU A 199 2.26 2.59 -0.83
C GLU A 199 3.17 3.76 -0.44
N GLY A 200 2.73 4.54 0.57
CA GLY A 200 3.47 5.67 1.12
C GLY A 200 2.99 7.03 0.64
N TYR A 201 3.87 7.89 0.15
CA TYR A 201 3.58 9.25 -0.30
C TYR A 201 4.03 9.46 -1.75
N GLY A 202 3.09 9.75 -2.65
CA GLY A 202 3.38 10.06 -4.05
C GLY A 202 3.97 8.91 -4.88
N SER A 203 3.95 7.69 -4.35
CA SER A 203 4.51 6.51 -5.02
C SER A 203 3.63 6.04 -6.16
N GLN A 204 4.22 5.51 -7.24
CA GLN A 204 3.52 5.11 -8.45
C GLN A 204 4.02 3.76 -8.97
N ALA A 205 3.15 2.76 -8.97
CA ALA A 205 3.35 1.46 -9.60
C ALA A 205 2.57 1.43 -10.92
N MET A 206 3.26 1.61 -12.04
CA MET A 206 2.65 1.95 -13.33
C MET A 206 2.52 0.79 -14.30
N ASN A 207 3.14 -0.36 -14.01
CA ASN A 207 3.12 -1.52 -14.90
C ASN A 207 2.72 -2.80 -14.16
N THR A 208 2.46 -3.86 -14.89
CA THR A 208 2.00 -5.15 -14.33
C THR A 208 2.99 -5.68 -13.31
N ALA A 209 2.46 -6.04 -12.13
CA ALA A 209 3.20 -6.52 -10.98
C ALA A 209 4.37 -5.60 -10.55
N ALA A 210 4.29 -4.30 -10.86
CA ALA A 210 5.21 -3.31 -10.35
C ALA A 210 4.92 -3.00 -8.88
N HIS A 211 5.96 -2.74 -8.11
CA HIS A 211 5.87 -2.41 -6.69
C HIS A 211 6.61 -1.10 -6.39
N ALA A 212 5.90 -0.11 -5.85
CA ALA A 212 6.45 1.19 -5.47
C ALA A 212 6.09 1.52 -4.03
N GLU A 213 7.08 1.66 -3.15
CA GLU A 213 6.87 1.97 -1.74
C GLU A 213 7.78 3.10 -1.24
N GLY A 214 7.24 3.97 -0.37
CA GLY A 214 7.99 5.04 0.27
C GLY A 214 7.59 6.44 -0.17
N TRP A 215 8.55 7.30 -0.48
CA TRP A 215 8.33 8.71 -0.81
C TRP A 215 8.72 9.02 -2.26
N ASN A 216 7.74 9.38 -3.10
CA ASN A 216 7.93 9.72 -4.52
C ASN A 216 8.70 8.64 -5.31
N THR A 217 8.39 7.38 -5.09
CA THR A 217 8.99 6.25 -5.80
C THR A 217 8.22 5.95 -7.08
N ILE A 218 8.92 5.52 -8.12
CA ILE A 218 8.32 5.19 -9.42
C ILE A 218 8.80 3.81 -9.87
N ALA A 219 7.88 2.86 -9.92
CA ALA A 219 8.08 1.55 -10.51
C ALA A 219 7.27 1.47 -11.83
N SER A 220 7.91 1.80 -12.95
CA SER A 220 7.26 1.85 -14.27
C SER A 220 7.61 0.69 -15.20
N GLY A 221 8.59 -0.13 -14.84
CA GLY A 221 8.92 -1.34 -15.55
C GLY A 221 8.01 -2.52 -15.20
N LEU A 222 7.89 -3.49 -16.09
CA LEU A 222 7.21 -4.76 -15.82
C LEU A 222 7.97 -5.53 -14.73
N PHE A 223 7.27 -5.98 -13.67
CA PHE A 223 7.87 -6.64 -12.49
C PHE A 223 8.95 -5.81 -11.78
N SER A 224 8.94 -4.49 -11.93
CA SER A 224 9.92 -3.59 -11.31
C SER A 224 9.60 -3.32 -9.84
N HIS A 225 10.65 -2.97 -9.07
CA HIS A 225 10.52 -2.60 -7.67
C HIS A 225 11.30 -1.30 -7.38
N ALA A 226 10.62 -0.31 -6.80
CA ALA A 226 11.21 0.96 -6.37
C ALA A 226 10.84 1.24 -4.92
N SER A 227 11.82 1.41 -4.03
CA SER A 227 11.56 1.65 -2.61
C SER A 227 12.42 2.75 -1.99
N ASN A 228 11.94 3.32 -0.90
CA ASN A 228 12.44 4.37 -0.05
C ASN A 228 12.18 5.80 -0.57
N ARG A 229 13.14 6.57 -1.12
CA ARG A 229 12.92 7.98 -1.43
C ARG A 229 13.43 8.37 -2.82
N ASN A 230 12.55 8.94 -3.67
CA ASN A 230 12.88 9.45 -5.00
C ASN A 230 13.58 8.41 -5.89
N THR A 231 13.18 7.14 -5.79
CA THR A 231 13.77 6.03 -6.55
C THR A 231 12.98 5.77 -7.84
N ILE A 232 13.67 5.31 -8.87
CA ILE A 232 13.07 5.01 -10.18
C ILE A 232 13.52 3.63 -10.65
N ALA A 233 12.57 2.72 -10.84
CA ALA A 233 12.77 1.42 -11.48
C ALA A 233 11.94 1.39 -12.77
N SER A 234 12.55 1.72 -13.92
CA SER A 234 11.80 2.00 -15.15
C SER A 234 11.80 0.90 -16.20
N ALA A 235 12.64 -0.13 -16.05
CA ALA A 235 12.74 -1.23 -17.00
C ALA A 235 12.24 -2.56 -16.42
N THR A 236 12.15 -3.59 -17.25
CA THR A 236 11.66 -4.91 -16.85
C THR A 236 12.57 -5.54 -15.77
N CYS A 237 11.96 -6.02 -14.69
CA CYS A 237 12.67 -6.59 -13.54
C CYS A 237 13.72 -5.64 -12.91
N ALA A 238 13.60 -4.33 -13.14
CA ALA A 238 14.50 -3.34 -12.54
C ALA A 238 14.23 -3.18 -11.04
N HIS A 239 15.29 -2.98 -10.25
CA HIS A 239 15.25 -2.84 -8.80
C HIS A 239 16.00 -1.57 -8.36
N ALA A 240 15.29 -0.62 -7.72
CA ALA A 240 15.85 0.63 -7.24
C ALA A 240 15.52 0.85 -5.76
N VAL A 241 16.52 0.90 -4.89
CA VAL A 241 16.38 0.98 -3.44
C VAL A 241 17.31 2.02 -2.84
N GLY A 242 16.79 2.91 -2.00
CA GLY A 242 17.59 3.93 -1.32
C GLY A 242 17.09 5.34 -1.57
N GLU A 243 18.00 6.28 -1.78
CA GLU A 243 17.63 7.66 -2.06
C GLU A 243 18.18 8.13 -3.41
N GLY A 244 17.29 8.58 -4.30
CA GLY A 244 17.67 9.09 -5.61
C GLY A 244 18.21 8.02 -6.57
N THR A 245 18.03 6.73 -6.28
CA THR A 245 18.56 5.63 -7.09
C THR A 245 17.75 5.41 -8.36
N GLN A 246 18.41 4.99 -9.43
CA GLN A 246 17.79 4.79 -10.74
C GLN A 246 18.24 3.46 -11.36
N ALA A 247 17.31 2.53 -11.58
CA ALA A 247 17.50 1.31 -12.34
C ALA A 247 16.70 1.41 -13.64
N THR A 248 17.40 1.69 -14.75
CA THR A 248 16.75 2.11 -16.01
C THR A 248 16.89 1.12 -17.15
N ALA A 249 17.62 0.02 -16.95
CA ALA A 249 17.74 -1.07 -17.91
C ALA A 249 17.13 -2.37 -17.35
N ASP A 250 16.81 -3.31 -18.24
CA ASP A 250 16.24 -4.60 -17.86
C ASP A 250 17.17 -5.37 -16.92
N ALA A 251 16.60 -5.93 -15.86
CA ALA A 251 17.30 -6.64 -14.80
C ALA A 251 18.38 -5.81 -14.07
N ALA A 252 18.36 -4.48 -14.21
CA ALA A 252 19.30 -3.60 -13.50
C ALA A 252 18.94 -3.46 -12.02
N ALA A 253 19.94 -3.35 -11.15
CA ALA A 253 19.82 -3.11 -9.72
C ALA A 253 20.61 -1.86 -9.31
N SER A 254 19.96 -0.94 -8.56
CA SER A 254 20.55 0.32 -8.11
C SER A 254 20.23 0.54 -6.63
N GLU A 255 21.25 0.54 -5.77
CA GLU A 255 21.08 0.56 -4.31
C GLU A 255 21.97 1.62 -3.66
N GLY A 256 21.43 2.35 -2.66
CA GLY A 256 22.20 3.34 -1.89
C GLY A 256 21.76 4.78 -2.11
N PHE A 257 22.70 5.69 -2.39
CA PHE A 257 22.45 7.11 -2.55
C PHE A 257 22.85 7.60 -3.93
N ASN A 258 21.90 8.15 -4.72
CA ASN A 258 22.12 8.69 -6.08
C ASN A 258 22.86 7.71 -7.01
N THR A 259 22.63 6.42 -6.88
CA THR A 259 23.25 5.40 -7.74
C THR A 259 22.46 5.24 -9.03
N THR A 260 23.12 4.85 -10.11
CA THR A 260 22.49 4.66 -11.42
C THR A 260 22.96 3.34 -12.06
N ALA A 261 22.01 2.44 -12.31
CA ALA A 261 22.21 1.22 -13.08
C ALA A 261 21.46 1.33 -14.41
N SER A 262 22.16 1.65 -15.48
CA SER A 262 21.60 1.87 -16.82
C SER A 262 22.05 0.84 -17.85
N GLY A 263 22.97 -0.06 -17.50
CA GLY A 263 23.34 -1.22 -18.30
C GLY A 263 22.38 -2.39 -18.08
N PHE A 264 22.11 -3.19 -19.11
CA PHE A 264 21.37 -4.46 -18.95
C PHE A 264 22.06 -5.35 -17.89
N ALA A 265 21.28 -5.82 -16.91
CA ALA A 265 21.81 -6.54 -15.75
C ALA A 265 22.94 -5.81 -15.01
N GLY A 266 22.99 -4.47 -15.11
CA GLY A 266 23.95 -3.63 -14.39
C GLY A 266 23.59 -3.55 -12.90
N HIS A 267 24.62 -3.47 -12.04
CA HIS A 267 24.47 -3.33 -10.59
C HIS A 267 25.27 -2.12 -10.08
N ALA A 268 24.60 -1.16 -9.48
CA ALA A 268 25.21 0.03 -8.88
C ALA A 268 24.86 0.10 -7.39
N GLU A 269 25.86 0.07 -6.50
CA GLU A 269 25.68 0.16 -5.06
C GLU A 269 26.59 1.21 -4.40
N GLY A 270 26.13 1.83 -3.33
CA GLY A 270 26.93 2.78 -2.54
C GLY A 270 26.50 4.24 -2.73
N TYR A 271 27.45 5.14 -2.97
CA TYR A 271 27.24 6.57 -3.06
C TYR A 271 27.65 7.11 -4.44
N GLU A 272 26.69 7.64 -5.20
CA GLU A 272 26.86 8.21 -6.54
C GLU A 272 27.65 7.32 -7.51
N THR A 273 27.36 6.03 -7.47
CA THR A 273 27.97 5.01 -8.37
C THR A 273 27.17 4.86 -9.65
N THR A 274 27.85 4.48 -10.73
CA THR A 274 27.22 4.30 -12.04
C THR A 274 27.66 2.98 -12.69
N ALA A 275 26.70 2.10 -12.99
CA ALA A 275 26.88 0.88 -13.78
C ALA A 275 26.12 1.05 -15.10
N SER A 276 26.82 1.48 -16.16
CA SER A 276 26.19 1.88 -17.42
C SER A 276 26.32 0.85 -18.57
N ALA A 277 27.21 -0.13 -18.44
CA ALA A 277 27.45 -1.11 -19.47
C ALA A 277 26.76 -2.45 -19.18
N TYR A 278 26.72 -3.33 -20.17
CA TYR A 278 26.15 -4.68 -20.08
C TYR A 278 26.81 -5.50 -18.95
N ALA A 279 26.00 -6.02 -18.03
CA ALA A 279 26.44 -6.84 -16.89
C ALA A 279 27.58 -6.20 -16.07
N SER A 280 27.63 -4.88 -16.01
CA SER A 280 28.63 -4.14 -15.23
C SER A 280 28.22 -4.00 -13.76
N SER A 281 29.20 -3.88 -12.86
CA SER A 281 29.00 -3.70 -11.43
C SER A 281 29.84 -2.54 -10.90
N ALA A 282 29.22 -1.54 -10.26
CA ALA A 282 29.89 -0.39 -9.66
C ALA A 282 29.58 -0.31 -8.17
N GLY A 283 30.58 -0.38 -7.30
CA GLY A 283 30.42 -0.33 -5.85
C GLY A 283 31.33 0.67 -5.17
N GLY A 284 30.84 1.30 -4.08
CA GLY A 284 31.63 2.21 -3.26
C GLY A 284 31.24 3.67 -3.38
N TYR A 285 32.20 4.55 -3.71
CA TYR A 285 32.02 6.01 -3.69
C TYR A 285 32.43 6.64 -5.02
N TYR A 286 31.46 7.17 -5.79
CA TYR A 286 31.68 7.73 -7.13
C TYR A 286 32.34 6.75 -8.12
N SER A 287 32.13 5.45 -7.94
CA SER A 287 32.67 4.43 -8.84
C SER A 287 31.85 4.36 -10.13
N VAL A 288 32.53 4.10 -11.24
CA VAL A 288 31.94 3.99 -12.58
C VAL A 288 32.36 2.67 -13.22
N ALA A 289 31.39 1.87 -13.64
CA ALA A 289 31.59 0.65 -14.43
C ALA A 289 30.91 0.85 -15.79
N ASP A 290 31.67 1.28 -16.78
CA ASP A 290 31.21 1.68 -18.11
C ASP A 290 31.63 0.73 -19.24
N GLN A 291 32.32 -0.35 -18.90
CA GLN A 291 32.66 -1.42 -19.83
C GLN A 291 31.82 -2.67 -19.55
N ALA A 292 31.48 -3.40 -20.60
CA ALA A 292 30.74 -4.67 -20.45
C ALA A 292 31.52 -5.64 -19.53
N TYR A 293 30.78 -6.28 -18.61
CA TYR A 293 31.32 -7.21 -17.62
C TYR A 293 32.30 -6.61 -16.60
N GLN A 294 32.47 -5.29 -16.61
CA GLN A 294 33.37 -4.62 -15.68
C GLN A 294 32.81 -4.64 -14.25
N THR A 295 33.71 -4.91 -13.29
CA THR A 295 33.46 -4.64 -11.87
C THR A 295 34.40 -3.52 -11.40
N ALA A 296 33.83 -2.39 -10.98
CA ALA A 296 34.56 -1.24 -10.45
C ALA A 296 34.20 -1.02 -8.98
N ILE A 297 35.18 -1.05 -8.09
CA ILE A 297 34.98 -0.84 -6.65
C ILE A 297 35.92 0.25 -6.11
N GLY A 298 35.67 0.66 -4.85
CA GLY A 298 36.49 1.66 -4.17
C GLY A 298 35.93 3.07 -4.33
N LYS A 299 36.77 4.01 -4.78
CA LYS A 299 36.36 5.41 -4.92
C LYS A 299 37.02 6.06 -6.13
N TYR A 300 36.24 6.83 -6.91
CA TYR A 300 36.73 7.63 -8.03
C TYR A 300 37.69 6.84 -8.94
N ASN A 301 37.29 5.62 -9.36
CA ASN A 301 38.06 4.84 -10.32
C ASN A 301 38.11 5.54 -11.69
N LEU A 302 39.10 5.19 -12.52
CA LEU A 302 39.16 5.66 -13.90
C LEU A 302 37.96 5.14 -14.69
N ALA A 303 37.29 6.05 -15.40
CA ALA A 303 36.24 5.73 -16.34
C ALA A 303 36.79 5.63 -17.78
N GLU A 304 35.98 5.09 -18.71
CA GLU A 304 36.26 5.03 -20.15
C GLU A 304 37.54 4.24 -20.50
N GLN A 305 37.94 3.27 -19.66
CA GLN A 305 39.08 2.43 -19.86
C GLN A 305 38.73 1.15 -20.63
N SER A 306 38.99 1.11 -21.93
CA SER A 306 38.70 -0.06 -22.77
C SER A 306 39.36 -1.35 -22.31
N GLY A 307 38.60 -2.44 -22.24
CA GLY A 307 39.10 -3.78 -21.91
C GLY A 307 39.37 -4.01 -20.43
N VAL A 308 38.99 -3.09 -19.52
CA VAL A 308 39.11 -3.31 -18.08
C VAL A 308 37.92 -4.11 -17.56
N LEU A 309 38.21 -5.30 -17.02
CA LEU A 309 37.21 -6.17 -16.38
C LEU A 309 37.05 -5.91 -14.88
N PHE A 310 38.13 -5.52 -14.21
CA PHE A 310 38.12 -5.24 -12.78
C PHE A 310 38.95 -4.01 -12.45
N SER A 311 38.44 -3.09 -11.68
CA SER A 311 39.19 -1.93 -11.20
C SER A 311 38.91 -1.66 -9.71
N VAL A 312 39.98 -1.23 -9.01
CA VAL A 312 39.91 -0.73 -7.64
C VAL A 312 40.32 0.73 -7.64
N GLY A 313 39.32 1.62 -7.56
CA GLY A 313 39.53 3.05 -7.54
C GLY A 313 40.13 3.54 -6.23
N ASN A 314 41.11 4.45 -6.31
CA ASN A 314 41.72 5.16 -5.19
C ASN A 314 41.82 6.65 -5.40
N GLY A 315 41.11 7.20 -6.40
CA GLY A 315 41.05 8.63 -6.70
C GLY A 315 40.56 9.47 -5.55
N THR A 316 40.75 10.78 -5.63
CA THR A 316 40.41 11.71 -4.54
C THR A 316 39.24 12.63 -4.86
N ALA A 317 38.90 12.78 -6.14
CA ALA A 317 37.76 13.58 -6.61
C ALA A 317 37.36 13.17 -8.04
N ILE A 318 36.23 13.68 -8.54
CA ILE A 318 35.71 13.40 -9.89
C ILE A 318 36.71 13.77 -10.97
N ASP A 319 37.46 14.84 -10.81
CA ASP A 319 38.50 15.34 -11.72
C ASP A 319 39.88 14.73 -11.47
N THR A 320 40.05 13.99 -10.40
CA THR A 320 41.30 13.30 -10.01
C THR A 320 41.04 11.80 -9.77
N ARG A 321 40.38 11.16 -10.75
CA ARG A 321 40.13 9.73 -10.77
C ARG A 321 41.43 8.95 -10.96
N SER A 322 41.57 7.83 -10.27
CA SER A 322 42.69 6.91 -10.41
C SER A 322 42.33 5.53 -9.93
N ASP A 323 43.06 4.53 -10.40
CA ASP A 323 42.98 3.14 -9.96
C ASP A 323 44.25 2.69 -9.25
N ALA A 324 44.07 1.98 -8.15
CA ALA A 324 45.15 1.25 -7.49
C ALA A 324 45.46 -0.07 -8.20
N LEU A 325 44.41 -0.68 -8.79
CA LEU A 325 44.52 -1.94 -9.51
C LEU A 325 43.57 -1.94 -10.70
N GLN A 326 44.01 -2.44 -11.84
CA GLN A 326 43.22 -2.84 -13.00
C GLN A 326 43.55 -4.25 -13.44
N ILE A 327 42.56 -5.00 -13.87
CA ILE A 327 42.70 -6.28 -14.55
C ILE A 327 41.98 -6.16 -15.88
N HIS A 328 42.70 -6.47 -16.96
CA HIS A 328 42.23 -6.36 -18.33
C HIS A 328 41.79 -7.72 -18.91
N GLU A 329 40.96 -7.67 -19.96
CA GLU A 329 40.43 -8.85 -20.65
C GLU A 329 41.50 -9.76 -21.27
N ASP A 330 42.65 -9.20 -21.63
CA ASP A 330 43.79 -9.95 -22.13
C ASP A 330 44.63 -10.61 -21.01
N GLY A 331 44.22 -10.45 -19.75
CA GLY A 331 44.83 -11.05 -18.58
C GLY A 331 46.00 -10.27 -17.96
N HIS A 332 46.38 -9.09 -18.52
CA HIS A 332 47.36 -8.27 -17.82
C HIS A 332 46.78 -7.51 -16.66
N ALA A 333 47.57 -7.27 -15.63
CA ALA A 333 47.20 -6.47 -14.47
C ALA A 333 48.08 -5.22 -14.35
N VAL A 334 47.48 -4.08 -14.05
CA VAL A 334 48.20 -2.83 -13.77
C VAL A 334 48.05 -2.49 -12.30
N LEU A 335 49.14 -2.33 -11.59
CA LEU A 335 49.21 -1.89 -10.21
C LEU A 335 49.82 -0.48 -10.14
N ALA A 336 49.07 0.51 -9.63
CA ALA A 336 49.58 1.86 -9.49
C ALA A 336 50.36 2.05 -8.18
N GLY A 337 51.43 1.33 -7.98
CA GLY A 337 52.21 1.39 -6.76
C GLY A 337 53.17 0.20 -6.64
N ASN A 338 53.82 0.06 -5.50
CA ASN A 338 54.73 -1.04 -5.24
C ASN A 338 53.98 -2.30 -4.84
N LEU A 339 54.32 -3.41 -5.45
CA LEU A 339 53.96 -4.73 -4.95
C LEU A 339 54.99 -5.18 -3.89
N GLU A 340 54.51 -5.34 -2.67
CA GLU A 340 55.36 -5.85 -1.57
C GLU A 340 55.03 -7.29 -1.26
N PHE A 341 56.07 -8.12 -1.11
CA PHE A 341 55.97 -9.48 -0.64
C PHE A 341 56.78 -9.64 0.66
N ASN A 342 56.10 -9.91 1.76
CA ASN A 342 56.71 -9.97 3.10
C ASN A 342 57.56 -8.73 3.46
N GLY A 343 57.06 -7.53 3.12
CA GLY A 343 57.76 -6.25 3.37
C GLY A 343 58.93 -5.96 2.41
N ILE A 344 59.09 -6.77 1.35
CA ILE A 344 60.09 -6.53 0.29
C ILE A 344 59.36 -5.97 -0.93
N SER A 345 59.74 -4.77 -1.36
CA SER A 345 59.24 -4.14 -2.57
C SER A 345 59.76 -4.87 -3.81
N LEU A 346 58.87 -5.30 -4.69
CA LEU A 346 59.26 -5.92 -5.97
C LEU A 346 59.97 -4.90 -6.86
N GLN A 347 59.56 -3.65 -6.87
CA GLN A 347 60.17 -2.58 -7.64
C GLN A 347 61.59 -2.34 -7.21
N ASP A 348 61.87 -2.28 -5.89
CA ASP A 348 63.22 -2.08 -5.36
C ASP A 348 64.11 -3.29 -5.68
N THR A 349 63.54 -4.51 -5.63
CA THR A 349 64.23 -5.73 -5.99
C THR A 349 64.60 -5.73 -7.47
N LEU A 350 63.66 -5.37 -8.36
CA LEU A 350 63.93 -5.27 -9.82
C LEU A 350 64.94 -4.19 -10.15
N THR A 351 64.86 -3.03 -9.48
CA THR A 351 65.85 -1.95 -9.64
C THR A 351 67.22 -2.38 -9.22
N SER A 352 67.35 -3.05 -8.04
CA SER A 352 68.62 -3.59 -7.56
C SER A 352 69.20 -4.67 -8.49
N LEU A 353 68.33 -5.51 -9.08
CA LEU A 353 68.77 -6.49 -10.07
C LEU A 353 69.25 -5.83 -11.35
N HIS A 354 68.53 -4.81 -11.83
CA HIS A 354 68.92 -4.03 -13.02
C HIS A 354 70.29 -3.35 -12.83
N ASP A 355 70.51 -2.68 -11.68
CA ASP A 355 71.77 -2.07 -11.34
C ASP A 355 72.93 -3.09 -11.33
N ARG A 356 72.70 -4.26 -10.77
CA ARG A 356 73.67 -5.36 -10.74
C ARG A 356 73.96 -5.90 -12.14
N ILE A 357 72.97 -6.03 -13.01
CA ILE A 357 73.13 -6.44 -14.41
C ILE A 357 73.98 -5.37 -15.13
N THR A 358 73.68 -4.11 -14.99
CA THR A 358 74.41 -2.99 -15.62
C THR A 358 75.95 -3.04 -15.21
N VAL A 359 76.21 -3.25 -13.91
CA VAL A 359 77.57 -3.37 -13.40
C VAL A 359 78.28 -4.56 -14.02
N LEU A 360 77.60 -5.71 -14.17
CA LEU A 360 78.14 -6.91 -14.80
C LEU A 360 78.43 -6.73 -16.31
N GLU A 361 77.54 -6.05 -17.01
CA GLU A 361 77.72 -5.71 -18.43
C GLU A 361 78.94 -4.78 -18.65
N LEU A 362 79.14 -3.75 -17.84
CA LEU A 362 80.29 -2.86 -17.86
C LEU A 362 81.60 -3.60 -17.55
N ALA A 363 81.56 -4.54 -16.58
CA ALA A 363 82.68 -5.35 -16.24
C ALA A 363 83.06 -6.31 -17.39
N LEU A 364 82.05 -6.90 -18.06
CA LEU A 364 82.28 -7.73 -19.22
C LEU A 364 82.85 -6.97 -20.41
N GLU A 365 82.36 -5.77 -20.70
CA GLU A 365 82.93 -4.91 -21.74
C GLU A 365 84.35 -4.51 -21.45
N SER A 366 84.69 -4.22 -20.18
CA SER A 366 86.11 -3.98 -19.78
C SER A 366 86.99 -5.14 -20.03
N ILE A 367 86.57 -6.38 -19.64
CA ILE A 367 87.35 -7.58 -19.88
C ILE A 367 87.49 -7.86 -21.40
N LEU A 368 86.47 -7.70 -22.17
CA LEU A 368 86.51 -7.83 -23.62
C LEU A 368 87.46 -6.82 -24.28
N SER A 369 87.50 -5.59 -23.81
CA SER A 369 88.44 -4.57 -24.30
C SER A 369 89.85 -4.90 -23.97
N GLU A 370 90.12 -5.42 -22.77
CA GLU A 370 91.46 -5.91 -22.39
C GLU A 370 91.91 -7.08 -23.22
N MET A 371 91.03 -8.03 -23.50
CA MET A 371 91.32 -9.22 -24.33
C MET A 371 91.55 -8.90 -25.83
N THR A 372 90.96 -7.80 -26.30
CA THR A 372 91.14 -7.35 -27.72
C THR A 372 92.17 -6.27 -27.91
N SER A 373 92.80 -5.79 -26.84
CA SER A 373 93.94 -4.91 -26.93
C SER A 373 95.20 -5.73 -27.50
N PRO A 374 95.79 -5.29 -28.61
CA PRO A 374 97.00 -5.95 -29.11
C PRO A 374 98.08 -5.85 -28.06
N SER A 375 98.71 -6.97 -27.70
CA SER A 375 99.93 -7.05 -26.89
C SER A 375 101.04 -6.27 -27.62
N ASN A 376 101.37 -5.07 -27.07
CA ASN A 376 102.61 -4.41 -27.50
C ASN A 376 103.80 -5.17 -26.93
N ASP A 377 104.32 -6.13 -27.72
CA ASP A 377 105.62 -6.60 -27.59
C ASP A 377 106.52 -5.94 -28.63
#